data_5053f9206a2eacddc21d0cd8c1b0be4b
#
_entry.id   5053f9206a2eacddc21d0cd8c1b0be4b
#
_cell.length_a   1.000
_cell.length_b   1.000
_cell.length_c   1.000
_cell.angle_alpha   90.00
_cell.angle_beta   90.00
_cell.angle_gamma   90.00
#
_symmetry.space_group_name_H-M   'P 1'
#
loop_
_entity.id
_entity.type
_entity.pdbx_description
1 polymer ?
#
loop_
_entity_poly.entity_id
_entity_poly.type
_entity_poly.pdbx_seq_one_letter_code
_entity_poly.pdbx_strand_id
1 'polypeptide(L)'
;MNFDFFFSNLPGLTITGLAFGAIYALIALGYTMVYGVLQLINFAHSEVFMYGTFAMLWTVMALGGADANGLELVLILLASLVAAMAMSAVIALVLERVAYRSLIKRNAPRLIALISALGASFVLAELMGLRDRVAAWVGLRDELSDYVGKARINNSIAGVVDAPRWDVAGVSVSSIDVLVIVSAVAMMVVVDQFVRRSKLGKGIRATAQDPETASMMGVNPTRTIQMTFLIGGLMAGVAAFLYMLKIETTKFDMGFLLGVKAFTAAVLGGIGNLRGALLGGLVLGVAENWGSALLGTEWRHVVAFVLLVVILLFRPTGLLGESLGKARA
;
A
#
# COMPACT_ATOMS: atom_id res chain seq x y z
N MET A 1 4.30 -25.05 -19.83
CA MET A 1 5.22 -24.76 -18.72
C MET A 1 6.61 -24.64 -19.27
N ASN A 2 7.29 -23.53 -19.05
CA ASN A 2 8.62 -23.26 -19.61
C ASN A 2 9.69 -23.41 -18.51
N PHE A 3 10.02 -24.66 -18.18
CA PHE A 3 10.97 -24.98 -17.10
C PHE A 3 12.38 -24.47 -17.41
N ASP A 4 12.84 -24.57 -18.66
CA ASP A 4 14.18 -24.12 -19.04
C ASP A 4 14.32 -22.59 -18.83
N PHE A 5 13.32 -21.82 -19.25
CA PHE A 5 13.26 -20.39 -19.01
C PHE A 5 13.24 -20.07 -17.51
N PHE A 6 12.44 -20.82 -16.73
CA PHE A 6 12.31 -20.62 -15.28
C PHE A 6 13.65 -20.81 -14.57
N PHE A 7 14.33 -21.94 -14.80
CA PHE A 7 15.58 -22.25 -14.09
C PHE A 7 16.74 -21.33 -14.54
N SER A 8 16.82 -20.99 -15.82
CA SER A 8 17.86 -20.09 -16.33
C SER A 8 17.70 -18.64 -15.83
N ASN A 9 16.47 -18.19 -15.52
CA ASN A 9 16.18 -16.85 -15.06
C ASN A 9 15.79 -16.75 -13.59
N LEU A 10 15.90 -17.84 -12.81
CA LEU A 10 15.44 -17.94 -11.43
C LEU A 10 15.94 -16.77 -10.54
N PRO A 11 17.23 -16.36 -10.57
CA PRO A 11 17.68 -15.25 -9.74
C PRO A 11 17.04 -13.91 -10.12
N GLY A 12 16.91 -13.60 -11.42
CA GLY A 12 16.26 -12.39 -11.90
C GLY A 12 14.76 -12.35 -11.56
N LEU A 13 14.07 -13.48 -11.72
CA LEU A 13 12.67 -13.64 -11.33
C LEU A 13 12.48 -13.44 -9.83
N THR A 14 13.42 -13.89 -9.01
CA THR A 14 13.38 -13.73 -7.56
C THR A 14 13.55 -12.26 -7.16
N ILE A 15 14.54 -11.55 -7.74
CA ILE A 15 14.79 -10.13 -7.45
C ILE A 15 13.57 -9.29 -7.86
N THR A 16 13.05 -9.51 -9.06
CA THR A 16 11.84 -8.84 -9.54
C THR A 16 10.63 -9.15 -8.63
N GLY A 17 10.49 -10.42 -8.23
CA GLY A 17 9.46 -10.85 -7.28
C GLY A 17 9.59 -10.18 -5.92
N LEU A 18 10.80 -10.06 -5.38
CA LEU A 18 11.08 -9.34 -4.13
C LEU A 18 10.73 -7.85 -4.24
N ALA A 19 11.02 -7.21 -5.37
CA ALA A 19 10.69 -5.79 -5.58
C ALA A 19 9.17 -5.56 -5.62
N PHE A 20 8.41 -6.39 -6.36
CA PHE A 20 6.94 -6.33 -6.30
C PHE A 20 6.40 -6.68 -4.92
N GLY A 21 6.96 -7.71 -4.30
CA GLY A 21 6.63 -8.11 -2.94
C GLY A 21 6.87 -7.04 -1.90
N ALA A 22 7.92 -6.24 -2.06
CA ALA A 22 8.22 -5.10 -1.21
C ALA A 22 7.16 -3.98 -1.33
N ILE A 23 6.63 -3.72 -2.54
CA ILE A 23 5.51 -2.80 -2.74
C ILE A 23 4.24 -3.33 -2.04
N TYR A 24 3.92 -4.62 -2.21
CA TYR A 24 2.78 -5.23 -1.52
C TYR A 24 2.96 -5.17 0.00
N ALA A 25 4.18 -5.39 0.48
CA ALA A 25 4.52 -5.28 1.91
C ALA A 25 4.30 -3.87 2.45
N LEU A 26 4.69 -2.82 1.73
CA LEU A 26 4.49 -1.43 2.14
C LEU A 26 3.01 -1.09 2.29
N ILE A 27 2.16 -1.50 1.34
CA ILE A 27 0.72 -1.32 1.44
C ILE A 27 0.17 -2.19 2.60
N ALA A 28 0.63 -3.44 2.74
CA ALA A 28 0.22 -4.37 3.78
C ALA A 28 0.58 -3.88 5.19
N LEU A 29 1.70 -3.16 5.35
CA LEU A 29 2.06 -2.50 6.60
C LEU A 29 1.00 -1.48 7.03
N GLY A 30 0.48 -0.68 6.08
CA GLY A 30 -0.62 0.25 6.34
C GLY A 30 -1.91 -0.45 6.75
N TYR A 31 -2.28 -1.54 6.08
CA TYR A 31 -3.40 -2.41 6.50
C TYR A 31 -3.21 -2.93 7.92
N THR A 32 -2.02 -3.46 8.20
CA THR A 32 -1.66 -4.06 9.48
C THR A 32 -1.71 -3.05 10.62
N MET A 33 -1.30 -1.79 10.37
CA MET A 33 -1.39 -0.71 11.35
C MET A 33 -2.83 -0.41 11.73
N VAL A 34 -3.72 -0.24 10.76
CA VAL A 34 -5.13 0.06 11.01
C VAL A 34 -5.84 -1.13 11.65
N TYR A 35 -5.62 -2.34 11.14
CA TYR A 35 -6.19 -3.56 11.70
C TYR A 35 -5.73 -3.82 13.14
N GLY A 36 -4.46 -3.56 13.43
CA GLY A 36 -3.89 -3.76 14.77
C GLY A 36 -4.61 -2.96 15.85
N VAL A 37 -5.25 -1.84 15.52
CA VAL A 37 -5.98 -1.00 16.48
C VAL A 37 -7.48 -1.25 16.44
N LEU A 38 -8.07 -1.32 15.24
CA LEU A 38 -9.51 -1.41 15.08
C LEU A 38 -10.04 -2.85 15.00
N GLN A 39 -9.16 -3.81 14.70
CA GLN A 39 -9.52 -5.19 14.36
C GLN A 39 -10.58 -5.25 13.24
N LEU A 40 -10.56 -4.25 12.35
CA LEU A 40 -11.43 -4.08 11.18
C LEU A 40 -10.56 -3.98 9.94
N ILE A 41 -10.96 -4.68 8.88
CA ILE A 41 -10.28 -4.63 7.59
C ILE A 41 -10.70 -3.36 6.85
N ASN A 42 -9.74 -2.52 6.49
CA ASN A 42 -9.97 -1.28 5.74
C ASN A 42 -9.67 -1.48 4.25
N PHE A 43 -10.60 -2.02 3.48
CA PHE A 43 -10.40 -2.19 2.03
C PHE A 43 -10.19 -0.87 1.27
N ALA A 44 -10.65 0.25 1.79
CA ALA A 44 -10.43 1.56 1.16
C ALA A 44 -8.97 2.07 1.31
N HIS A 45 -8.11 1.37 2.06
CA HIS A 45 -6.70 1.73 2.19
C HIS A 45 -5.93 1.64 0.86
N SER A 46 -6.35 0.75 -0.02
CA SER A 46 -5.81 0.64 -1.37
C SER A 46 -6.08 1.87 -2.24
N GLU A 47 -7.22 2.51 -2.04
CA GLU A 47 -7.54 3.76 -2.73
C GLU A 47 -6.72 4.93 -2.17
N VAL A 48 -6.40 4.91 -0.87
CA VAL A 48 -5.44 5.86 -0.27
C VAL A 48 -4.09 5.79 -0.99
N PHE A 49 -3.60 4.59 -1.27
CA PHE A 49 -2.42 4.36 -2.09
C PHE A 49 -2.59 4.90 -3.52
N MET A 50 -3.70 4.58 -4.18
CA MET A 50 -3.99 5.04 -5.55
C MET A 50 -3.97 6.58 -5.65
N TYR A 51 -4.57 7.30 -4.71
CA TYR A 51 -4.50 8.77 -4.66
C TYR A 51 -3.06 9.28 -4.53
N GLY A 52 -2.20 8.57 -3.81
CA GLY A 52 -0.77 8.86 -3.72
C GLY A 52 -0.05 8.74 -5.06
N THR A 53 -0.40 7.74 -5.90
CA THR A 53 0.18 7.61 -7.24
C THR A 53 -0.20 8.77 -8.16
N PHE A 54 -1.45 9.24 -8.08
CA PHE A 54 -1.88 10.42 -8.82
C PHE A 54 -1.22 11.70 -8.32
N ALA A 55 -1.03 11.86 -7.01
CA ALA A 55 -0.31 13.01 -6.47
C ALA A 55 1.13 13.07 -6.98
N MET A 56 1.83 11.94 -7.04
CA MET A 56 3.15 11.86 -7.66
C MET A 56 3.09 12.25 -9.14
N LEU A 57 2.18 11.63 -9.92
CA LEU A 57 1.99 11.92 -11.34
C LEU A 57 1.82 13.43 -11.57
N TRP A 58 0.88 14.04 -10.87
CA TRP A 58 0.57 15.47 -11.02
C TRP A 58 1.72 16.38 -10.61
N THR A 59 2.47 16.01 -9.58
CA THR A 59 3.64 16.79 -9.14
C THR A 59 4.76 16.73 -10.18
N VAL A 60 5.05 15.55 -10.74
CA VAL A 60 6.03 15.39 -11.81
C VAL A 60 5.63 16.19 -13.05
N MET A 61 4.35 16.15 -13.44
CA MET A 61 3.83 16.92 -14.59
C MET A 61 3.91 18.43 -14.33
N ALA A 62 3.52 18.89 -13.15
CA ALA A 62 3.50 20.32 -12.79
C ALA A 62 4.89 20.94 -12.71
N LEU A 63 5.90 20.16 -12.35
CA LEU A 63 7.29 20.60 -12.20
C LEU A 63 8.18 20.30 -13.42
N GLY A 64 7.60 19.80 -14.53
CA GLY A 64 8.35 19.52 -15.77
C GLY A 64 9.34 18.37 -15.65
N GLY A 65 9.02 17.37 -14.82
CA GLY A 65 9.95 16.28 -14.49
C GLY A 65 10.38 15.38 -15.66
N ALA A 66 9.69 15.44 -16.82
CA ALA A 66 10.06 14.67 -18.00
C ALA A 66 11.38 15.13 -18.62
N ASP A 67 11.72 16.41 -18.48
CA ASP A 67 12.92 17.02 -19.06
C ASP A 67 14.02 17.31 -18.01
N ALA A 68 13.72 17.04 -16.74
CA ALA A 68 14.59 17.37 -15.61
C ALA A 68 15.75 16.38 -15.46
N ASN A 69 16.92 16.89 -15.12
CA ASN A 69 18.14 16.09 -14.96
C ASN A 69 18.91 16.49 -13.68
N GLY A 70 19.72 15.56 -13.20
CA GLY A 70 20.63 15.82 -12.07
C GLY A 70 19.91 16.26 -10.79
N LEU A 71 20.31 17.40 -10.23
CA LEU A 71 19.77 17.92 -8.97
C LEU A 71 18.29 18.29 -9.07
N GLU A 72 17.88 18.85 -10.21
CA GLU A 72 16.49 19.24 -10.47
C GLU A 72 15.55 18.02 -10.39
N LEU A 73 15.91 16.92 -11.04
CA LEU A 73 15.16 15.66 -10.97
C LEU A 73 15.05 15.16 -9.52
N VAL A 74 16.14 15.19 -8.75
CA VAL A 74 16.12 14.78 -7.34
C VAL A 74 15.15 15.65 -6.53
N LEU A 75 15.14 16.97 -6.72
CA LEU A 75 14.22 17.87 -6.03
C LEU A 75 12.76 17.61 -6.41
N ILE A 76 12.48 17.36 -7.70
CA ILE A 76 11.15 16.99 -8.18
C ILE A 76 10.69 15.64 -7.57
N LEU A 77 11.57 14.65 -7.51
CA LEU A 77 11.25 13.37 -6.89
C LEU A 77 11.00 13.50 -5.39
N LEU A 78 11.76 14.32 -4.67
CA LEU A 78 11.50 14.60 -3.26
C LEU A 78 10.17 15.34 -3.05
N ALA A 79 9.87 16.33 -3.88
CA ALA A 79 8.59 17.02 -3.86
C ALA A 79 7.43 16.06 -4.15
N SER A 80 7.60 15.16 -5.12
CA SER A 80 6.62 14.13 -5.48
C SER A 80 6.39 13.12 -4.35
N LEU A 81 7.45 12.71 -3.65
CA LEU A 81 7.33 11.87 -2.46
C LEU A 81 6.50 12.56 -1.37
N VAL A 82 6.81 13.82 -1.07
CA VAL A 82 6.07 14.60 -0.06
C VAL A 82 4.61 14.77 -0.49
N ALA A 83 4.35 15.08 -1.76
CA ALA A 83 2.99 15.22 -2.28
C ALA A 83 2.20 13.91 -2.20
N ALA A 84 2.82 12.78 -2.57
CA ALA A 84 2.21 11.45 -2.46
C ALA A 84 1.88 11.11 -1.00
N MET A 85 2.80 11.35 -0.08
CA MET A 85 2.58 11.15 1.36
C MET A 85 1.47 12.05 1.90
N ALA A 86 1.48 13.33 1.55
CA ALA A 86 0.48 14.31 2.01
C ALA A 86 -0.92 13.96 1.51
N MET A 87 -1.07 13.66 0.20
CA MET A 87 -2.35 13.28 -0.39
C MET A 87 -2.89 12.01 0.25
N SER A 88 -2.08 10.95 0.34
CA SER A 88 -2.47 9.70 0.97
C SER A 88 -2.85 9.89 2.45
N ALA A 89 -2.11 10.71 3.19
CA ALA A 89 -2.43 11.02 4.58
C ALA A 89 -3.76 11.76 4.72
N VAL A 90 -4.03 12.75 3.86
CA VAL A 90 -5.30 13.50 3.83
C VAL A 90 -6.47 12.56 3.54
N ILE A 91 -6.37 11.73 2.49
CA ILE A 91 -7.43 10.77 2.13
C ILE A 91 -7.65 9.75 3.26
N ALA A 92 -6.60 9.26 3.92
CA ALA A 92 -6.71 8.36 5.06
C ALA A 92 -7.45 9.02 6.25
N LEU A 93 -7.17 10.29 6.55
CA LEU A 93 -7.86 11.04 7.60
C LEU A 93 -9.31 11.36 7.25
N VAL A 94 -9.60 11.69 5.99
CA VAL A 94 -10.98 11.87 5.50
C VAL A 94 -11.75 10.56 5.64
N LEU A 95 -11.16 9.46 5.24
CA LEU A 95 -11.75 8.12 5.36
C LEU A 95 -12.04 7.75 6.82
N GLU A 96 -11.10 8.01 7.76
CA GLU A 96 -11.34 7.82 9.20
C GLU A 96 -12.54 8.63 9.66
N ARG A 97 -12.58 9.90 9.29
CA ARG A 97 -13.61 10.82 9.78
C ARG A 97 -14.99 10.52 9.23
N VAL A 98 -15.09 10.21 7.93
CA VAL A 98 -16.37 10.02 7.23
C VAL A 98 -16.90 8.60 7.37
N ALA A 99 -16.05 7.60 7.08
CA ALA A 99 -16.48 6.21 7.02
C ALA A 99 -16.40 5.47 8.37
N TYR A 100 -15.35 5.74 9.18
CA TYR A 100 -15.09 4.93 10.37
C TYR A 100 -15.53 5.55 11.68
N ARG A 101 -15.30 6.86 11.87
CA ARG A 101 -15.58 7.52 13.16
C ARG A 101 -17.01 7.38 13.61
N SER A 102 -17.98 7.52 12.71
CA SER A 102 -19.41 7.38 13.03
C SER A 102 -19.75 5.95 13.45
N LEU A 103 -19.17 4.95 12.78
CA LEU A 103 -19.38 3.53 13.05
C LEU A 103 -18.78 3.13 14.39
N ILE A 104 -17.57 3.59 14.68
CA ILE A 104 -16.87 3.33 15.94
C ILE A 104 -17.67 3.91 17.12
N LYS A 105 -18.14 5.17 17.01
CA LYS A 105 -18.96 5.81 18.05
C LYS A 105 -20.30 5.11 18.31
N ARG A 106 -20.84 4.42 17.32
CA ARG A 106 -22.11 3.67 17.42
C ARG A 106 -21.92 2.21 17.79
N ASN A 107 -20.69 1.78 18.09
CA ASN A 107 -20.33 0.37 18.31
C ASN A 107 -20.90 -0.55 17.22
N ALA A 108 -20.82 -0.12 15.96
CA ALA A 108 -21.37 -0.85 14.82
C ALA A 108 -20.71 -2.23 14.68
N PRO A 109 -21.46 -3.28 14.35
CA PRO A 109 -20.92 -4.61 14.07
C PRO A 109 -19.79 -4.57 13.02
N ARG A 110 -18.81 -5.46 13.15
CA ARG A 110 -17.64 -5.53 12.26
C ARG A 110 -18.02 -5.65 10.78
N LEU A 111 -19.11 -6.36 10.48
CA LEU A 111 -19.63 -6.52 9.12
C LEU A 111 -20.07 -5.18 8.51
N ILE A 112 -20.72 -4.31 9.27
CA ILE A 112 -21.15 -2.98 8.79
C ILE A 112 -19.93 -2.12 8.47
N ALA A 113 -18.88 -2.16 9.29
CA ALA A 113 -17.64 -1.45 9.02
C ALA A 113 -16.94 -1.96 7.75
N LEU A 114 -16.96 -3.27 7.51
CA LEU A 114 -16.43 -3.90 6.31
C LEU A 114 -17.18 -3.41 5.05
N ILE A 115 -18.50 -3.44 5.08
CA ILE A 115 -19.35 -2.98 3.95
C ILE A 115 -19.13 -1.48 3.70
N SER A 116 -19.03 -0.68 4.77
CA SER A 116 -18.74 0.76 4.67
C SER A 116 -17.37 1.02 4.03
N ALA A 117 -16.35 0.22 4.39
CA ALA A 117 -15.02 0.31 3.79
C ALA A 117 -15.02 -0.01 2.30
N LEU A 118 -15.74 -1.07 1.90
CA LEU A 118 -15.90 -1.42 0.49
C LEU A 118 -16.64 -0.31 -0.28
N GLY A 119 -17.74 0.21 0.28
CA GLY A 119 -18.47 1.32 -0.30
C GLY A 119 -17.59 2.57 -0.47
N ALA A 120 -16.80 2.90 0.56
CA ALA A 120 -15.85 4.02 0.51
C ALA A 120 -14.75 3.79 -0.56
N SER A 121 -14.26 2.56 -0.72
CA SER A 121 -13.31 2.21 -1.77
C SER A 121 -13.88 2.51 -3.16
N PHE A 122 -15.08 2.03 -3.46
CA PHE A 122 -15.74 2.31 -4.73
C PHE A 122 -16.02 3.81 -4.97
N VAL A 123 -16.44 4.53 -3.92
CA VAL A 123 -16.66 5.98 -4.02
C VAL A 123 -15.36 6.70 -4.35
N LEU A 124 -14.26 6.38 -3.67
CA LEU A 124 -12.94 6.99 -3.92
C LEU A 124 -12.44 6.66 -5.34
N ALA A 125 -12.57 5.42 -5.79
CA ALA A 125 -12.18 5.02 -7.14
C ALA A 125 -13.01 5.77 -8.21
N GLU A 126 -14.34 5.83 -8.05
CA GLU A 126 -15.21 6.54 -9.00
C GLU A 126 -14.99 8.06 -8.97
N LEU A 127 -14.74 8.67 -7.84
CA LEU A 127 -14.38 10.10 -7.77
C LEU A 127 -13.12 10.40 -8.59
N MET A 128 -12.11 9.53 -8.53
CA MET A 128 -10.92 9.65 -9.37
C MET A 128 -11.24 9.36 -10.85
N GLY A 129 -12.10 8.41 -11.14
CA GLY A 129 -12.56 8.08 -12.50
C GLY A 129 -13.47 9.14 -13.13
N LEU A 130 -14.08 10.00 -12.33
CA LEU A 130 -14.95 11.11 -12.77
C LEU A 130 -14.30 12.49 -12.64
N ARG A 131 -12.99 12.55 -12.37
CA ARG A 131 -12.30 13.83 -12.12
C ARG A 131 -12.44 14.85 -13.24
N ASP A 132 -12.55 14.40 -14.50
CA ASP A 132 -12.80 15.23 -15.67
C ASP A 132 -14.19 15.89 -15.64
N ARG A 133 -15.22 15.14 -15.20
CA ARG A 133 -16.59 15.66 -15.05
C ARG A 133 -16.71 16.59 -13.84
N VAL A 134 -16.03 16.24 -12.74
CA VAL A 134 -15.98 17.10 -11.55
C VAL A 134 -15.30 18.43 -11.87
N ALA A 135 -14.18 18.42 -12.59
CA ALA A 135 -13.51 19.65 -13.04
C ALA A 135 -14.39 20.46 -13.99
N ALA A 136 -15.14 19.81 -14.90
CA ALA A 136 -16.11 20.49 -15.77
C ALA A 136 -17.24 21.16 -14.99
N TRP A 137 -17.75 20.48 -13.96
CA TRP A 137 -18.84 21.00 -13.13
C TRP A 137 -18.41 22.23 -12.31
N VAL A 138 -17.15 22.28 -11.86
CA VAL A 138 -16.57 23.43 -11.14
C VAL A 138 -16.07 24.51 -12.10
N GLY A 139 -16.08 24.30 -13.43
CA GLY A 139 -15.63 25.28 -14.43
C GLY A 139 -14.10 25.32 -14.63
N LEU A 140 -13.35 24.36 -14.08
CA LEU A 140 -11.88 24.30 -14.14
C LEU A 140 -11.35 23.29 -15.16
N ARG A 141 -12.21 22.76 -16.03
CA ARG A 141 -11.84 21.67 -16.98
C ARG A 141 -10.75 22.11 -17.95
N ASP A 142 -10.85 23.31 -18.49
CA ASP A 142 -9.90 23.80 -19.52
C ASP A 142 -8.55 24.12 -18.90
N GLU A 143 -8.53 24.69 -17.68
CA GLU A 143 -7.30 24.99 -16.94
C GLU A 143 -6.57 23.72 -16.45
N LEU A 144 -7.33 22.65 -16.15
CA LEU A 144 -6.80 21.41 -15.61
C LEU A 144 -6.82 20.27 -16.63
N SER A 145 -7.01 20.55 -17.94
CA SER A 145 -7.16 19.54 -18.99
C SER A 145 -6.08 18.48 -18.99
N ASP A 146 -4.83 18.86 -18.78
CA ASP A 146 -3.67 17.96 -18.77
C ASP A 146 -3.70 17.00 -17.57
N TYR A 147 -4.24 17.44 -16.43
CA TYR A 147 -4.31 16.67 -15.18
C TYR A 147 -5.56 15.78 -15.09
N VAL A 148 -6.68 16.22 -15.65
CA VAL A 148 -7.98 15.55 -15.48
C VAL A 148 -8.49 14.86 -16.73
N GLY A 149 -8.06 15.27 -17.94
CA GLY A 149 -8.62 14.85 -19.22
C GLY A 149 -8.51 13.35 -19.54
N LYS A 150 -7.58 12.63 -18.87
CA LYS A 150 -7.37 11.18 -19.06
C LYS A 150 -7.89 10.38 -17.85
N ALA A 151 -9.15 10.63 -17.43
CA ALA A 151 -9.69 10.14 -16.18
C ALA A 151 -9.75 8.61 -16.08
N ARG A 152 -10.20 7.91 -17.13
CA ARG A 152 -10.44 6.45 -17.10
C ARG A 152 -9.41 5.59 -17.82
N ILE A 153 -8.36 6.18 -18.36
CA ILE A 153 -7.28 5.46 -19.04
C ILE A 153 -6.00 5.44 -18.19
N ASN A 154 -5.03 4.66 -18.62
CA ASN A 154 -3.72 4.64 -17.97
C ASN A 154 -3.03 5.99 -18.16
N ASN A 155 -2.49 6.52 -17.08
CA ASN A 155 -1.66 7.72 -17.07
C ASN A 155 -0.22 7.28 -16.76
N SER A 156 0.76 7.80 -17.49
CA SER A 156 2.16 7.38 -17.38
C SER A 156 3.08 8.57 -17.19
N ILE A 157 4.17 8.32 -16.46
CA ILE A 157 5.35 9.18 -16.32
C ILE A 157 6.60 8.49 -16.91
N ALA A 158 6.41 7.68 -17.97
CA ALA A 158 7.50 6.90 -18.56
C ALA A 158 8.72 7.75 -18.91
N GLY A 159 9.91 7.23 -18.56
CA GLY A 159 11.19 7.86 -18.91
C GLY A 159 11.65 8.99 -17.99
N VAL A 160 10.93 9.29 -16.90
CA VAL A 160 11.34 10.32 -15.91
C VAL A 160 12.59 9.89 -15.14
N VAL A 161 12.76 8.60 -14.87
CA VAL A 161 13.91 8.08 -14.14
C VAL A 161 14.62 7.02 -14.98
N ASP A 162 15.76 7.41 -15.55
CA ASP A 162 16.67 6.44 -16.17
C ASP A 162 17.49 5.74 -15.07
N ALA A 163 16.99 4.56 -14.68
CA ALA A 163 17.57 3.81 -13.57
C ALA A 163 18.76 2.97 -14.03
N PRO A 164 19.97 3.18 -13.51
CA PRO A 164 21.10 2.35 -13.83
C PRO A 164 20.82 0.88 -13.47
N ARG A 165 21.25 -0.02 -14.35
CA ARG A 165 21.17 -1.46 -14.18
C ARG A 165 22.56 -2.01 -13.94
N TRP A 166 22.69 -2.87 -12.97
CA TRP A 166 23.93 -3.56 -12.64
C TRP A 166 23.81 -5.04 -12.97
N ASP A 167 24.80 -5.60 -13.61
CA ASP A 167 24.91 -7.04 -13.81
C ASP A 167 25.64 -7.66 -12.63
N VAL A 168 24.88 -8.33 -11.76
CA VAL A 168 25.41 -9.06 -10.61
C VAL A 168 25.28 -10.56 -10.90
N ALA A 169 26.40 -11.24 -11.12
CA ALA A 169 26.45 -12.67 -11.40
C ALA A 169 25.54 -13.12 -12.58
N GLY A 170 25.46 -12.31 -13.65
CA GLY A 170 24.65 -12.60 -14.83
C GLY A 170 23.17 -12.23 -14.70
N VAL A 171 22.81 -11.50 -13.64
CA VAL A 171 21.44 -11.00 -13.41
C VAL A 171 21.43 -9.48 -13.48
N SER A 172 20.60 -8.89 -14.34
CA SER A 172 20.41 -7.46 -14.41
C SER A 172 19.50 -6.97 -13.28
N VAL A 173 20.03 -6.23 -12.34
CA VAL A 173 19.33 -5.65 -11.19
C VAL A 173 19.17 -4.15 -11.41
N SER A 174 17.94 -3.64 -11.35
CA SER A 174 17.69 -2.20 -11.41
C SER A 174 17.94 -1.55 -10.05
N SER A 175 18.52 -0.33 -10.06
CA SER A 175 18.67 0.47 -8.83
C SER A 175 17.32 0.74 -8.15
N ILE A 176 16.23 0.85 -8.92
CA ILE A 176 14.87 1.00 -8.39
C ILE A 176 14.45 -0.24 -7.61
N ASP A 177 14.79 -1.46 -8.06
CA ASP A 177 14.44 -2.68 -7.33
C ASP A 177 15.10 -2.73 -5.96
N VAL A 178 16.38 -2.37 -5.89
CA VAL A 178 17.11 -2.28 -4.62
C VAL A 178 16.52 -1.18 -3.74
N LEU A 179 16.23 0.00 -4.28
CA LEU A 179 15.60 1.10 -3.56
C LEU A 179 14.26 0.68 -2.94
N VAL A 180 13.40 0.02 -3.71
CA VAL A 180 12.07 -0.45 -3.25
C VAL A 180 12.21 -1.46 -2.11
N ILE A 181 13.08 -2.46 -2.25
CA ILE A 181 13.30 -3.49 -1.22
C ILE A 181 13.87 -2.87 0.06
N VAL A 182 14.90 -2.04 -0.06
CA VAL A 182 15.53 -1.37 1.09
C VAL A 182 14.54 -0.44 1.78
N SER A 183 13.75 0.32 1.02
CA SER A 183 12.73 1.21 1.56
C SER A 183 11.63 0.45 2.32
N ALA A 184 11.20 -0.72 1.83
CA ALA A 184 10.20 -1.54 2.52
C ALA A 184 10.72 -2.05 3.86
N VAL A 185 11.97 -2.53 3.91
CA VAL A 185 12.61 -2.97 5.15
C VAL A 185 12.80 -1.80 6.11
N ALA A 186 13.31 -0.66 5.61
CA ALA A 186 13.52 0.54 6.41
C ALA A 186 12.21 1.05 7.02
N MET A 187 11.13 1.15 6.21
CA MET A 187 9.81 1.57 6.68
C MET A 187 9.25 0.62 7.74
N MET A 188 9.38 -0.70 7.54
CA MET A 188 8.98 -1.68 8.55
C MET A 188 9.74 -1.44 9.87
N VAL A 189 11.06 -1.25 9.82
CA VAL A 189 11.88 -1.00 11.01
C VAL A 189 11.47 0.31 11.70
N VAL A 190 11.29 1.38 10.92
CA VAL A 190 10.86 2.70 11.44
C VAL A 190 9.52 2.60 12.15
N VAL A 191 8.53 1.96 11.52
CA VAL A 191 7.19 1.83 12.10
C VAL A 191 7.18 0.88 13.30
N ASP A 192 7.90 -0.26 13.24
CA ASP A 192 8.04 -1.18 14.39
C ASP A 192 8.68 -0.47 15.60
N GLN A 193 9.75 0.30 15.38
CA GLN A 193 10.39 1.10 16.43
C GLN A 193 9.47 2.21 16.95
N PHE A 194 8.76 2.90 16.05
CA PHE A 194 7.79 3.92 16.45
C PHE A 194 6.69 3.34 17.34
N VAL A 195 6.07 2.24 16.94
CA VAL A 195 5.00 1.57 17.72
C VAL A 195 5.52 1.04 19.05
N ARG A 196 6.77 0.54 19.08
CA ARG A 196 7.36 -0.01 20.32
C ARG A 196 7.82 1.04 21.30
N ARG A 197 8.43 2.14 20.84
CA ARG A 197 9.17 3.08 21.71
C ARG A 197 8.43 4.38 21.97
N SER A 198 7.55 4.85 21.06
CA SER A 198 6.88 6.13 21.21
C SER A 198 5.73 6.09 22.21
N LYS A 199 5.39 7.26 22.79
CA LYS A 199 4.20 7.42 23.65
C LYS A 199 2.92 7.10 22.86
N LEU A 200 2.83 7.56 21.60
CA LEU A 200 1.72 7.23 20.69
C LEU A 200 1.63 5.73 20.43
N GLY A 201 2.76 5.07 20.18
CA GLY A 201 2.79 3.62 19.96
C GLY A 201 2.34 2.82 21.17
N LYS A 202 2.64 3.29 22.40
CA LYS A 202 2.07 2.70 23.64
C LYS A 202 0.56 2.87 23.68
N GLY A 203 0.05 4.06 23.33
CA GLY A 203 -1.38 4.33 23.20
C GLY A 203 -2.06 3.45 22.15
N ILE A 204 -1.42 3.24 20.98
CA ILE A 204 -1.88 2.34 19.91
C ILE A 204 -2.07 0.92 20.47
N ARG A 205 -1.07 0.36 21.15
CA ARG A 205 -1.14 -0.99 21.71
C ARG A 205 -2.17 -1.10 22.83
N ALA A 206 -2.27 -0.11 23.72
CA ALA A 206 -3.28 -0.09 24.79
C ALA A 206 -4.70 -0.06 24.22
N THR A 207 -4.97 0.82 23.24
CA THR A 207 -6.27 0.91 22.57
C THR A 207 -6.61 -0.37 21.79
N ALA A 208 -5.60 -1.06 21.24
CA ALA A 208 -5.77 -2.33 20.53
C ALA A 208 -6.20 -3.48 21.46
N GLN A 209 -5.76 -3.46 22.71
CA GLN A 209 -6.11 -4.47 23.70
C GLN A 209 -7.50 -4.22 24.30
N ASP A 210 -7.73 -3.02 24.81
CA ASP A 210 -9.00 -2.61 25.41
C ASP A 210 -9.13 -1.07 25.35
N PRO A 211 -9.99 -0.55 24.46
CA PRO A 211 -10.20 0.89 24.32
C PRO A 211 -10.80 1.55 25.57
N GLU A 212 -11.64 0.83 26.32
CA GLU A 212 -12.29 1.37 27.51
C GLU A 212 -11.27 1.52 28.66
N THR A 213 -10.53 0.47 28.96
CA THR A 213 -9.45 0.51 29.96
C THR A 213 -8.35 1.51 29.55
N ALA A 214 -7.97 1.59 28.29
CA ALA A 214 -7.03 2.58 27.81
C ALA A 214 -7.51 4.01 28.07
N SER A 215 -8.81 4.27 27.87
CA SER A 215 -9.42 5.57 28.14
C SER A 215 -9.35 5.93 29.64
N MET A 216 -9.60 4.99 30.54
CA MET A 216 -9.47 5.18 31.98
C MET A 216 -8.04 5.52 32.41
N MET A 217 -7.05 5.03 31.66
CA MET A 217 -5.63 5.32 31.88
C MET A 217 -5.15 6.61 31.20
N GLY A 218 -6.07 7.44 30.68
CA GLY A 218 -5.77 8.75 30.07
C GLY A 218 -5.36 8.69 28.58
N VAL A 219 -5.46 7.54 27.92
CA VAL A 219 -5.27 7.45 26.46
C VAL A 219 -6.56 7.88 25.77
N ASN A 220 -6.46 8.76 24.77
CA ASN A 220 -7.59 9.14 23.94
C ASN A 220 -7.72 8.20 22.73
N PRO A 221 -8.68 7.23 22.71
CA PRO A 221 -8.80 6.25 21.64
C PRO A 221 -9.04 6.89 20.27
N THR A 222 -9.87 7.95 20.20
CA THR A 222 -10.18 8.64 18.95
C THR A 222 -8.89 9.24 18.33
N ARG A 223 -8.08 9.92 19.14
CA ARG A 223 -6.80 10.49 18.65
C ARG A 223 -5.82 9.39 18.26
N THR A 224 -5.79 8.29 18.98
CA THR A 224 -4.94 7.14 18.68
C THR A 224 -5.31 6.53 17.32
N ILE A 225 -6.61 6.32 17.07
CA ILE A 225 -7.11 5.81 15.79
C ILE A 225 -6.77 6.77 14.65
N GLN A 226 -7.00 8.08 14.83
CA GLN A 226 -6.63 9.09 13.82
C GLN A 226 -5.15 9.04 13.45
N MET A 227 -4.27 8.95 14.47
CA MET A 227 -2.82 8.87 14.24
C MET A 227 -2.42 7.57 13.54
N THR A 228 -3.13 6.48 13.79
CA THR A 228 -2.92 5.20 13.09
C THR A 228 -3.30 5.32 11.61
N PHE A 229 -4.43 5.96 11.28
CA PHE A 229 -4.80 6.24 9.89
C PHE A 229 -3.82 7.18 9.21
N LEU A 230 -3.35 8.23 9.91
CA LEU A 230 -2.33 9.14 9.39
C LEU A 230 -1.04 8.39 9.03
N ILE A 231 -0.52 7.58 9.94
CA ILE A 231 0.71 6.82 9.70
C ILE A 231 0.51 5.81 8.56
N GLY A 232 -0.61 5.08 8.56
CA GLY A 232 -0.98 4.19 7.47
C GLY A 232 -1.05 4.91 6.12
N GLY A 233 -1.65 6.12 6.09
CA GLY A 233 -1.71 6.97 4.90
C GLY A 233 -0.34 7.43 4.42
N LEU A 234 0.53 7.86 5.33
CA LEU A 234 1.92 8.21 4.99
C LEU A 234 2.67 7.04 4.36
N MET A 235 2.50 5.83 4.91
CA MET A 235 3.10 4.61 4.37
C MET A 235 2.55 4.26 2.99
N ALA A 236 1.25 4.40 2.78
CA ALA A 236 0.62 4.24 1.47
C ALA A 236 1.17 5.23 0.44
N GLY A 237 1.46 6.47 0.86
CA GLY A 237 2.11 7.48 0.01
C GLY A 237 3.53 7.11 -0.40
N VAL A 238 4.34 6.58 0.53
CA VAL A 238 5.68 6.04 0.19
C VAL A 238 5.57 4.86 -0.77
N ALA A 239 4.64 3.94 -0.51
CA ALA A 239 4.38 2.81 -1.41
C ALA A 239 3.98 3.28 -2.81
N ALA A 240 3.11 4.30 -2.90
CA ALA A 240 2.66 4.90 -4.15
C ALA A 240 3.82 5.53 -4.95
N PHE A 241 4.69 6.27 -4.27
CA PHE A 241 5.88 6.83 -4.88
C PHE A 241 6.80 5.76 -5.44
N LEU A 242 7.13 4.73 -4.65
CA LEU A 242 8.00 3.64 -5.07
C LEU A 242 7.37 2.79 -6.19
N TYR A 243 6.05 2.59 -6.14
CA TYR A 243 5.31 1.93 -7.22
C TYR A 243 5.44 2.70 -8.52
N MET A 244 5.22 4.01 -8.49
CA MET A 244 5.29 4.87 -9.67
C MET A 244 6.71 4.96 -10.25
N LEU A 245 7.76 4.92 -9.40
CA LEU A 245 9.14 4.82 -9.87
C LEU A 245 9.42 3.51 -10.62
N LYS A 246 8.75 2.41 -10.23
CA LYS A 246 8.99 1.10 -10.85
C LYS A 246 8.10 0.80 -12.04
N ILE A 247 6.83 1.16 -11.97
CA ILE A 247 5.79 0.80 -12.95
C ILE A 247 5.48 1.94 -13.91
N GLU A 248 5.75 3.18 -13.48
CA GLU A 248 5.59 4.42 -14.26
C GLU A 248 4.16 4.69 -14.75
N THR A 249 3.18 3.89 -14.34
CA THR A 249 1.79 4.01 -14.77
C THR A 249 0.82 3.93 -13.61
N THR A 250 -0.25 4.72 -13.68
CA THR A 250 -1.36 4.69 -12.74
C THR A 250 -2.71 4.73 -13.45
N LYS A 251 -3.74 4.21 -12.78
CA LYS A 251 -5.12 4.18 -13.25
C LYS A 251 -6.08 4.34 -12.07
N PHE A 252 -7.27 4.89 -12.32
CA PHE A 252 -8.27 5.19 -11.29
C PHE A 252 -8.78 3.97 -10.49
N ASP A 253 -8.73 2.77 -11.08
CA ASP A 253 -9.23 1.52 -10.49
C ASP A 253 -8.12 0.56 -10.03
N MET A 254 -6.84 0.98 -10.10
CA MET A 254 -5.71 0.11 -9.76
C MET A 254 -5.63 -0.22 -8.27
N GLY A 255 -6.20 0.62 -7.41
CA GLY A 255 -6.17 0.47 -5.96
C GLY A 255 -6.74 -0.88 -5.54
N PHE A 256 -7.93 -1.23 -6.02
CA PHE A 256 -8.62 -2.44 -5.60
C PHE A 256 -7.80 -3.73 -5.79
N LEU A 257 -7.24 -3.94 -6.99
CA LEU A 257 -6.47 -5.17 -7.27
C LEU A 257 -5.19 -5.26 -6.45
N LEU A 258 -4.44 -4.16 -6.35
CA LEU A 258 -3.23 -4.09 -5.51
C LEU A 258 -3.58 -4.20 -4.03
N GLY A 259 -4.72 -3.64 -3.63
CA GLY A 259 -5.23 -3.74 -2.27
C GLY A 259 -5.53 -5.16 -1.84
N VAL A 260 -6.20 -5.95 -2.70
CA VAL A 260 -6.47 -7.36 -2.40
C VAL A 260 -5.18 -8.17 -2.29
N LYS A 261 -4.17 -7.89 -3.13
CA LYS A 261 -2.84 -8.52 -3.02
C LYS A 261 -2.11 -8.12 -1.74
N ALA A 262 -2.13 -6.84 -1.39
CA ALA A 262 -1.53 -6.35 -0.15
C ALA A 262 -2.27 -6.91 1.09
N PHE A 263 -3.59 -7.05 1.04
CA PHE A 263 -4.35 -7.75 2.05
C PHE A 263 -3.94 -9.23 2.14
N THR A 264 -3.79 -9.92 1.00
CA THR A 264 -3.25 -11.28 0.96
C THR A 264 -1.89 -11.35 1.63
N ALA A 265 -1.00 -10.40 1.35
CA ALA A 265 0.32 -10.30 1.98
C ALA A 265 0.21 -10.12 3.52
N ALA A 266 -0.69 -9.26 3.98
CA ALA A 266 -0.94 -9.05 5.41
C ALA A 266 -1.47 -10.31 6.10
N VAL A 267 -2.43 -11.02 5.46
CA VAL A 267 -2.99 -12.30 5.95
C VAL A 267 -1.91 -13.37 6.00
N LEU A 268 -1.16 -13.52 4.91
CA LEU A 268 -0.08 -14.49 4.79
C LEU A 268 1.00 -14.26 5.85
N GLY A 269 1.33 -13.00 6.12
CA GLY A 269 2.28 -12.63 7.15
C GLY A 269 1.77 -12.81 8.59
N GLY A 270 0.47 -12.72 8.78
CA GLY A 270 -0.23 -12.67 10.08
C GLY A 270 -0.71 -11.25 10.36
N ILE A 271 -2.02 -11.01 10.18
CA ILE A 271 -2.63 -9.68 10.32
C ILE A 271 -2.37 -9.12 11.72
N GLY A 272 -1.91 -7.87 11.79
CA GLY A 272 -1.55 -7.21 13.06
C GLY A 272 -0.06 -7.28 13.39
N ASN A 273 0.74 -8.09 12.68
CA ASN A 273 2.18 -8.19 12.86
C ASN A 273 2.92 -7.49 11.71
N LEU A 274 3.60 -6.36 12.02
CA LEU A 274 4.34 -5.57 11.02
C LEU A 274 5.44 -6.36 10.31
N ARG A 275 6.18 -7.18 11.06
CA ARG A 275 7.24 -8.04 10.50
C ARG A 275 6.65 -9.13 9.62
N GLY A 276 5.50 -9.66 10.04
CA GLY A 276 4.71 -10.61 9.26
C GLY A 276 4.26 -10.00 7.94
N ALA A 277 3.71 -8.80 7.93
CA ALA A 277 3.26 -8.12 6.72
C ALA A 277 4.41 -7.92 5.69
N LEU A 278 5.63 -7.59 6.17
CA LEU A 278 6.81 -7.52 5.30
C LEU A 278 7.13 -8.88 4.68
N LEU A 279 7.26 -9.92 5.51
CA LEU A 279 7.58 -11.26 5.03
C LEU A 279 6.50 -11.81 4.10
N GLY A 280 5.23 -11.62 4.45
CA GLY A 280 4.09 -12.02 3.64
C GLY A 280 4.08 -11.36 2.26
N GLY A 281 4.40 -10.07 2.21
CA GLY A 281 4.55 -9.34 0.95
C GLY A 281 5.67 -9.88 0.08
N LEU A 282 6.86 -10.09 0.65
CA LEU A 282 8.02 -10.62 -0.07
C LEU A 282 7.75 -12.04 -0.61
N VAL A 283 7.18 -12.91 0.23
CA VAL A 283 6.81 -14.29 -0.19
C VAL A 283 5.76 -14.26 -1.29
N LEU A 284 4.72 -13.43 -1.15
CA LEU A 284 3.69 -13.29 -2.18
C LEU A 284 4.26 -12.81 -3.51
N GLY A 285 5.10 -11.79 -3.50
CA GLY A 285 5.70 -11.24 -4.72
C GLY A 285 6.60 -12.24 -5.44
N VAL A 286 7.41 -13.02 -4.70
CA VAL A 286 8.23 -14.09 -5.27
C VAL A 286 7.37 -15.21 -5.84
N ALA A 287 6.38 -15.68 -5.08
CA ALA A 287 5.47 -16.75 -5.52
C ALA A 287 4.68 -16.34 -6.77
N GLU A 288 4.19 -15.10 -6.82
CA GLU A 288 3.47 -14.54 -7.96
C GLU A 288 4.37 -14.47 -9.21
N ASN A 289 5.61 -14.04 -9.04
CA ASN A 289 6.54 -13.90 -10.17
C ASN A 289 7.02 -15.27 -10.69
N TRP A 290 7.31 -16.20 -9.80
CA TRP A 290 7.65 -17.58 -10.18
C TRP A 290 6.46 -18.29 -10.83
N GLY A 291 5.26 -18.16 -10.27
CA GLY A 291 4.06 -18.72 -10.85
C GLY A 291 3.74 -18.17 -12.23
N SER A 292 3.92 -16.86 -12.42
CA SER A 292 3.78 -16.20 -13.71
C SER A 292 4.80 -16.70 -14.75
N ALA A 293 6.04 -16.98 -14.35
CA ALA A 293 7.06 -17.52 -15.24
C ALA A 293 6.79 -18.98 -15.66
N LEU A 294 6.21 -19.77 -14.77
CA LEU A 294 5.90 -21.18 -15.02
C LEU A 294 4.59 -21.39 -15.79
N LEU A 295 3.55 -20.67 -15.42
CA LEU A 295 2.17 -20.89 -15.89
C LEU A 295 1.74 -19.88 -16.96
N GLY A 296 2.46 -18.75 -17.08
CA GLY A 296 2.11 -17.62 -17.92
C GLY A 296 1.64 -16.40 -17.11
N THR A 297 1.80 -15.22 -17.70
CA THR A 297 1.49 -13.92 -17.05
C THR A 297 0.02 -13.78 -16.66
N GLU A 298 -0.88 -14.45 -17.38
CA GLU A 298 -2.33 -14.46 -17.13
C GLU A 298 -2.67 -15.09 -15.77
N TRP A 299 -1.86 -16.05 -15.31
CA TRP A 299 -2.03 -16.75 -14.03
C TRP A 299 -1.50 -15.98 -12.82
N ARG A 300 -0.86 -14.83 -13.05
CA ARG A 300 -0.24 -14.03 -12.01
C ARG A 300 -1.18 -13.74 -10.83
N HIS A 301 -2.41 -13.32 -11.13
CA HIS A 301 -3.40 -13.02 -10.09
C HIS A 301 -3.93 -14.29 -9.41
N VAL A 302 -4.11 -15.35 -10.19
CA VAL A 302 -4.60 -16.64 -9.66
C VAL A 302 -3.64 -17.20 -8.63
N VAL A 303 -2.31 -17.14 -8.88
CA VAL A 303 -1.28 -17.58 -7.93
C VAL A 303 -1.42 -16.87 -6.59
N ALA A 304 -1.62 -15.56 -6.60
CA ALA A 304 -1.81 -14.76 -5.38
C ALA A 304 -3.03 -15.22 -4.56
N PHE A 305 -4.17 -15.45 -5.23
CA PHE A 305 -5.40 -15.90 -4.56
C PHE A 305 -5.33 -17.36 -4.10
N VAL A 306 -4.74 -18.25 -4.88
CA VAL A 306 -4.50 -19.65 -4.48
C VAL A 306 -3.63 -19.69 -3.23
N LEU A 307 -2.57 -18.89 -3.20
CA LEU A 307 -1.70 -18.80 -2.04
C LEU A 307 -2.46 -18.30 -0.78
N LEU A 308 -3.36 -17.31 -0.94
CA LEU A 308 -4.23 -16.86 0.15
C LEU A 308 -5.09 -18.00 0.70
N VAL A 309 -5.77 -18.73 -0.20
CA VAL A 309 -6.64 -19.84 0.20
C VAL A 309 -5.85 -20.94 0.90
N VAL A 310 -4.71 -21.33 0.35
CA VAL A 310 -3.82 -22.33 0.93
C VAL A 310 -3.37 -21.93 2.34
N ILE A 311 -2.90 -20.70 2.51
CA ILE A 311 -2.48 -20.22 3.85
C ILE A 311 -3.64 -20.21 4.83
N LEU A 312 -4.82 -19.73 4.44
CA LEU A 312 -5.99 -19.72 5.33
C LEU A 312 -6.45 -21.12 5.73
N LEU A 313 -6.29 -22.12 4.85
CA LEU A 313 -6.63 -23.51 5.15
C LEU A 313 -5.63 -24.18 6.12
N PHE A 314 -4.33 -23.95 5.93
CA PHE A 314 -3.29 -24.64 6.70
C PHE A 314 -2.75 -23.84 7.88
N ARG A 315 -2.71 -22.49 7.78
CA ARG A 315 -2.23 -21.58 8.81
C ARG A 315 -3.07 -20.30 8.89
N PRO A 316 -4.27 -20.38 9.47
CA PRO A 316 -5.19 -19.23 9.50
C PRO A 316 -4.63 -18.03 10.30
N THR A 317 -3.61 -18.22 11.13
CA THR A 317 -2.90 -17.14 11.85
C THR A 317 -1.81 -16.47 11.00
N GLY A 318 -1.50 -16.98 9.81
CA GLY A 318 -0.38 -16.55 8.99
C GLY A 318 0.98 -17.09 9.44
N LEU A 319 2.06 -16.62 8.78
CA LEU A 319 3.43 -17.11 9.02
C LEU A 319 3.96 -16.70 10.40
N LEU A 320 3.73 -15.45 10.83
CA LEU A 320 4.20 -14.85 12.08
C LEU A 320 3.06 -14.34 12.97
N GLY A 321 1.82 -14.76 12.74
CA GLY A 321 0.68 -14.42 13.57
C GLY A 321 0.72 -15.15 14.92
N GLU A 322 0.33 -14.45 15.98
CA GLU A 322 0.19 -15.05 17.32
C GLU A 322 -1.14 -15.80 17.38
N SER A 323 -1.13 -17.03 17.92
CA SER A 323 -2.36 -17.76 18.16
C SER A 323 -3.17 -17.08 19.28
N LEU A 324 -4.41 -16.70 19.01
CA LEU A 324 -5.33 -16.07 19.98
C LEU A 324 -5.55 -16.91 21.27
N GLY A 325 -5.10 -18.16 21.29
CA GLY A 325 -5.21 -19.05 22.44
C GLY A 325 -4.16 -18.84 23.55
N LYS A 326 -3.04 -18.14 23.28
CA LYS A 326 -1.98 -17.87 24.28
C LYS A 326 -2.13 -16.52 25.01
N ALA A 327 -3.02 -15.65 24.58
CA ALA A 327 -3.24 -14.34 25.19
C ALA A 327 -4.29 -14.34 26.32
N ARG A 328 -4.86 -15.51 26.67
CA ARG A 328 -5.88 -15.68 27.72
C ARG A 328 -5.46 -16.62 28.86
N ALA A 329 -4.19 -16.90 28.99
CA ALA A 329 -3.67 -17.67 30.13
C ALA A 329 -2.82 -16.77 31.01
#